data_d788f469ac96a9781b81af385110c58c
#
_entry.id   d788f469ac96a9781b81af385110c58c
#
_cell.length_a   1.000
_cell.length_b   1.000
_cell.length_c   1.000
_cell.angle_alpha   90.00
_cell.angle_beta   90.00
_cell.angle_gamma   90.00
#
_symmetry.space_group_name_H-M   'P 1'
#
loop_
_entity.id
_entity.type
_entity.pdbx_description
1 polymer ?
#
loop_
_entity_poly.entity_id
_entity_poly.type
_entity_poly.pdbx_seq_one_letter_code
_entity_poly.pdbx_strand_id
1 'polypeptide(L)'
;TLFFCAGAVLVTAHKSKISELNGIGRRMPWTMGAFAIGAVSMIGAPPFAGFVSKWYLLSGALQTEQVIAVAALIISTLLNAAYFMPIVYAAFFKPEDDGHEPATHGEAPFPIVLALGTTALFTILIFFFPGIPLSLVQQMVGG
;
A
#
# COMPACT_ATOMS: atom_id res chain seq x y z
N THR A 1 -3.23 4.87 -4.05
CA THR A 1 -3.43 3.43 -4.38
C THR A 1 -4.42 2.78 -3.42
N LEU A 2 -4.18 2.74 -2.11
CA LEU A 2 -5.02 2.02 -1.13
C LEU A 2 -6.50 2.43 -1.15
N PHE A 3 -6.80 3.73 -1.16
CA PHE A 3 -8.18 4.23 -1.23
C PHE A 3 -8.87 3.87 -2.54
N PHE A 4 -8.16 3.93 -3.65
CA PHE A 4 -8.69 3.51 -4.94
C PHE A 4 -9.00 2.01 -4.95
N CYS A 5 -8.14 1.19 -4.34
CA CYS A 5 -8.40 -0.25 -4.19
C CYS A 5 -9.64 -0.51 -3.34
N ALA A 6 -9.79 0.19 -2.20
CA ALA A 6 -10.97 0.07 -1.36
C ALA A 6 -12.24 0.48 -2.12
N GLY A 7 -12.19 1.58 -2.87
CA GLY A 7 -13.29 2.01 -3.75
C GLY A 7 -13.60 1.00 -4.84
N ALA A 8 -12.59 0.44 -5.49
CA ALA A 8 -12.74 -0.60 -6.53
C ALA A 8 -13.43 -1.86 -5.97
N VAL A 9 -13.01 -2.32 -4.79
CA VAL A 9 -13.63 -3.47 -4.12
C VAL A 9 -15.08 -3.17 -3.73
N LEU A 10 -15.36 -1.97 -3.20
CA LEU A 10 -16.71 -1.57 -2.84
C LEU A 10 -17.64 -1.52 -4.05
N VAL A 11 -17.20 -0.94 -5.16
CA VAL A 11 -18.01 -0.78 -6.39
C VAL A 11 -18.22 -2.11 -7.10
N THR A 12 -17.22 -2.99 -7.12
CA THR A 12 -17.25 -4.23 -7.91
C THR A 12 -17.77 -5.40 -7.10
N ALA A 13 -17.30 -5.57 -5.87
CA ALA A 13 -17.65 -6.72 -5.02
C ALA A 13 -18.70 -6.38 -3.95
N HIS A 14 -19.10 -5.10 -3.81
CA HIS A 14 -20.02 -4.61 -2.77
C HIS A 14 -19.62 -5.02 -1.34
N LYS A 15 -18.32 -5.28 -1.11
CA LYS A 15 -17.77 -5.66 0.19
C LYS A 15 -17.14 -4.43 0.86
N SER A 16 -17.55 -4.16 2.09
CA SER A 16 -17.05 -3.02 2.87
C SER A 16 -16.33 -3.44 4.16
N LYS A 17 -16.50 -4.70 4.58
CA LYS A 17 -15.87 -5.22 5.79
C LYS A 17 -14.60 -6.00 5.45
N ILE A 18 -13.57 -5.83 6.28
CA ILE A 18 -12.29 -6.55 6.13
C ILE A 18 -12.49 -8.07 6.21
N SER A 19 -13.43 -8.54 7.04
CA SER A 19 -13.77 -9.96 7.17
C SER A 19 -14.33 -10.58 5.88
N GLU A 20 -14.89 -9.76 5.00
CA GLU A 20 -15.46 -10.20 3.72
C GLU A 20 -14.44 -10.24 2.58
N LEU A 21 -13.20 -9.82 2.84
CA LEU A 21 -12.12 -9.77 1.85
C LEU A 21 -11.37 -11.11 1.71
N ASN A 22 -11.81 -12.15 2.43
CA ASN A 22 -11.20 -13.47 2.34
C ASN A 22 -11.29 -14.00 0.89
N GLY A 23 -10.15 -14.39 0.32
CA GLY A 23 -10.07 -14.96 -1.02
C GLY A 23 -10.33 -14.01 -2.20
N ILE A 24 -10.67 -12.73 -1.95
CA ILE A 24 -10.99 -11.76 -3.00
C ILE A 24 -9.82 -11.51 -3.97
N GLY A 25 -8.58 -11.69 -3.50
CA GLY A 25 -7.38 -11.55 -4.33
C GLY A 25 -7.29 -12.55 -5.48
N ARG A 26 -8.03 -13.65 -5.41
CA ARG A 26 -8.13 -14.62 -6.50
C ARG A 26 -9.11 -14.19 -7.59
N ARG A 27 -10.13 -13.40 -7.22
CA ARG A 27 -11.14 -12.86 -8.15
C ARG A 27 -10.69 -11.54 -8.77
N MET A 28 -10.01 -10.69 -7.97
CA MET A 28 -9.54 -9.38 -8.37
C MET A 28 -8.02 -9.27 -8.17
N PRO A 29 -7.20 -10.04 -8.90
CA PRO A 29 -5.77 -10.13 -8.67
C PRO A 29 -5.03 -8.80 -8.92
N TRP A 30 -5.43 -8.03 -9.91
CA TRP A 30 -4.81 -6.74 -10.22
C TRP A 30 -5.11 -5.69 -9.15
N THR A 31 -6.36 -5.60 -8.73
CA THR A 31 -6.79 -4.67 -7.67
C THR A 31 -6.12 -5.00 -6.34
N MET A 32 -6.15 -6.28 -5.93
CA MET A 32 -5.54 -6.70 -4.67
C MET A 32 -4.01 -6.73 -4.74
N GLY A 33 -3.43 -6.97 -5.91
CA GLY A 33 -2.00 -6.80 -6.15
C GLY A 33 -1.54 -5.36 -5.95
N ALA A 34 -2.25 -4.39 -6.53
CA ALA A 34 -1.99 -2.97 -6.31
C ALA A 34 -2.19 -2.56 -4.83
N PHE A 35 -3.19 -3.14 -4.15
CA PHE A 35 -3.38 -2.96 -2.72
C PHE A 35 -2.19 -3.47 -1.91
N ALA A 36 -1.70 -4.67 -2.21
CA ALA A 36 -0.53 -5.26 -1.54
C ALA A 36 0.72 -4.40 -1.71
N ILE A 37 0.97 -3.90 -2.94
CA ILE A 37 2.08 -2.96 -3.22
C ILE A 37 1.95 -1.69 -2.37
N GLY A 38 0.76 -1.09 -2.33
CA GLY A 38 0.48 0.08 -1.51
C GLY A 38 0.66 -0.18 -0.01
N ALA A 39 0.18 -1.33 0.48
CA ALA A 39 0.30 -1.75 1.87
C ALA A 39 1.78 -1.93 2.28
N VAL A 40 2.56 -2.66 1.49
CA VAL A 40 3.99 -2.87 1.75
C VAL A 40 4.77 -1.56 1.66
N SER A 41 4.39 -0.65 0.75
CA SER A 41 4.95 0.70 0.71
C SER A 41 4.66 1.51 1.98
N MET A 42 3.44 1.42 2.53
CA MET A 42 3.08 2.07 3.81
C MET A 42 3.84 1.49 5.00
N ILE A 43 4.08 0.20 5.00
CA ILE A 43 4.96 -0.45 5.99
C ILE A 43 6.39 0.10 5.86
N GLY A 44 6.81 0.42 4.64
CA GLY A 44 8.14 0.95 4.37
C GLY A 44 9.17 -0.14 4.12
N ALA A 45 8.77 -1.24 3.47
CA ALA A 45 9.70 -2.27 3.04
C ALA A 45 10.31 -1.91 1.66
N PRO A 46 11.59 -2.27 1.40
CA PRO A 46 12.14 -2.18 0.06
C PRO A 46 11.45 -3.23 -0.85
N PRO A 47 11.26 -3.00 -2.16
CA PRO A 47 11.70 -1.89 -3.00
C PRO A 47 10.58 -0.86 -3.28
N PHE A 48 10.02 -0.23 -2.28
CA PHE A 48 8.91 0.72 -2.45
C PHE A 48 9.27 2.13 -1.93
N ALA A 49 8.59 3.16 -2.47
CA ALA A 49 8.85 4.57 -2.13
C ALA A 49 8.76 4.87 -0.62
N GLY A 50 7.88 4.18 0.10
CA GLY A 50 7.73 4.35 1.54
C GLY A 50 8.98 4.03 2.35
N PHE A 51 9.81 3.10 1.87
CA PHE A 51 11.10 2.82 2.47
C PHE A 51 12.04 4.03 2.38
N VAL A 52 12.14 4.64 1.21
CA VAL A 52 13.01 5.81 0.99
C VAL A 52 12.64 6.94 1.94
N SER A 53 11.35 7.29 2.02
CA SER A 53 10.86 8.34 2.91
C SER A 53 11.17 8.06 4.38
N LYS A 54 10.92 6.85 4.84
CA LYS A 54 11.20 6.45 6.23
C LYS A 54 12.69 6.42 6.53
N TRP A 55 13.50 6.01 5.57
CA TRP A 55 14.96 6.00 5.70
C TRP A 55 15.52 7.40 5.93
N TYR A 56 15.09 8.39 5.12
CA TYR A 56 15.51 9.76 5.29
C TYR A 56 15.03 10.38 6.61
N LEU A 57 13.77 10.12 7.00
CA LEU A 57 13.23 10.56 8.28
C LEU A 57 14.00 9.95 9.46
N LEU A 58 14.29 8.65 9.40
CA LEU A 58 15.06 7.96 10.43
C LEU A 58 16.49 8.50 10.52
N SER A 59 17.14 8.69 9.37
CA SER A 59 18.50 9.25 9.32
C SER A 59 18.54 10.67 9.89
N GLY A 60 17.56 11.52 9.59
CA GLY A 60 17.46 12.86 10.13
C GLY A 60 17.20 12.87 11.65
N ALA A 61 16.30 12.00 12.12
CA ALA A 61 16.00 11.87 13.54
C ALA A 61 17.20 11.36 14.36
N LEU A 62 18.02 10.48 13.78
CA LEU A 62 19.26 10.00 14.41
C LEU A 62 20.33 11.08 14.48
N GLN A 63 20.48 11.89 13.44
CA GLN A 63 21.47 13.00 13.42
C GLN A 63 21.12 14.10 14.43
N THR A 64 19.83 14.29 14.72
CA THR A 64 19.35 15.29 15.69
C THR A 64 19.12 14.71 17.09
N GLU A 65 19.55 13.46 17.33
CA GLU A 65 19.42 12.74 18.60
C GLU A 65 17.97 12.67 19.14
N GLN A 66 16.98 12.75 18.24
CA GLN A 66 15.57 12.71 18.62
C GLN A 66 15.06 11.27 18.80
N VAL A 67 15.37 10.67 19.93
CA VAL A 67 15.00 9.29 20.27
C VAL A 67 13.48 9.06 20.20
N ILE A 68 12.68 10.06 20.58
CA ILE A 68 11.21 9.98 20.54
C ILE A 68 10.73 9.84 19.08
N ALA A 69 11.30 10.58 18.14
CA ALA A 69 10.95 10.48 16.73
C ALA A 69 11.32 9.11 16.14
N VAL A 70 12.49 8.59 16.49
CA VAL A 70 12.94 7.24 16.09
C VAL A 70 11.98 6.18 16.63
N ALA A 71 11.63 6.24 17.90
CA ALA A 71 10.69 5.30 18.53
C ALA A 71 9.30 5.36 17.84
N ALA A 72 8.79 6.57 17.60
CA ALA A 72 7.52 6.76 16.90
C ALA A 72 7.51 6.18 15.47
N LEU A 73 8.60 6.32 14.72
CA LEU A 73 8.74 5.73 13.38
C LEU A 73 8.73 4.20 13.42
N ILE A 74 9.43 3.60 14.37
CA ILE A 74 9.47 2.14 14.54
C ILE A 74 8.08 1.63 14.92
N ILE A 75 7.44 2.22 15.93
CA ILE A 75 6.10 1.83 16.37
C ILE A 75 5.09 1.98 15.23
N SER A 76 5.12 3.09 14.48
CA SER A 76 4.26 3.30 13.31
C SER A 76 4.46 2.23 12.24
N THR A 77 5.70 1.82 11.99
CA THR A 77 6.00 0.76 11.03
C THR A 77 5.44 -0.58 11.47
N LEU A 78 5.59 -0.93 12.75
CA LEU A 78 5.05 -2.17 13.31
C LEU A 78 3.52 -2.19 13.30
N LEU A 79 2.87 -1.07 13.66
CA LEU A 79 1.41 -0.94 13.61
C LEU A 79 0.87 -1.07 12.19
N ASN A 80 1.52 -0.43 11.21
CA ASN A 80 1.15 -0.57 9.80
C ASN A 80 1.29 -2.02 9.32
N ALA A 81 2.37 -2.71 9.70
CA ALA A 81 2.56 -4.12 9.37
C ALA A 81 1.47 -4.99 10.02
N ALA A 82 1.20 -4.79 11.30
CA ALA A 82 0.17 -5.53 12.03
C ALA A 82 -1.24 -5.32 11.45
N TYR A 83 -1.52 -4.15 10.88
CA TYR A 83 -2.81 -3.84 10.27
C TYR A 83 -2.93 -4.37 8.84
N PHE A 84 -1.96 -4.10 7.98
CA PHE A 84 -2.06 -4.41 6.56
C PHE A 84 -1.74 -5.87 6.22
N MET A 85 -0.79 -6.51 6.92
CA MET A 85 -0.39 -7.88 6.62
C MET A 85 -1.53 -8.91 6.76
N PRO A 86 -2.36 -8.87 7.81
CA PRO A 86 -3.49 -9.78 7.91
C PRO A 86 -4.51 -9.61 6.77
N ILE A 87 -4.71 -8.37 6.29
CA ILE A 87 -5.64 -8.10 5.19
C ILE A 87 -5.11 -8.70 3.89
N VAL A 88 -3.84 -8.44 3.56
CA VAL A 88 -3.19 -9.00 2.38
C VAL A 88 -3.18 -10.53 2.45
N TYR A 89 -2.84 -11.10 3.61
CA TYR A 89 -2.86 -12.54 3.83
C TYR A 89 -4.26 -13.11 3.62
N ALA A 90 -5.29 -12.52 4.21
CA ALA A 90 -6.65 -12.97 4.08
C ALA A 90 -7.16 -12.92 2.63
N ALA A 91 -6.80 -11.86 1.90
CA ALA A 91 -7.21 -11.68 0.51
C ALA A 91 -6.65 -12.75 -0.45
N PHE A 92 -5.40 -13.19 -0.23
CA PHE A 92 -4.73 -14.12 -1.15
C PHE A 92 -4.73 -15.57 -0.68
N PHE A 93 -4.63 -15.82 0.63
CA PHE A 93 -4.37 -17.15 1.18
C PHE A 93 -5.57 -17.80 1.86
N LYS A 94 -6.53 -17.01 2.35
CA LYS A 94 -7.74 -17.60 2.92
C LYS A 94 -8.70 -18.09 1.83
N PRO A 95 -9.42 -19.21 2.09
CA PRO A 95 -10.52 -19.61 1.24
C PRO A 95 -11.64 -18.56 1.30
N GLU A 96 -12.38 -18.44 0.21
CA GLU A 96 -13.55 -17.60 0.17
C GLU A 96 -14.64 -18.22 1.05
N ASP A 97 -15.37 -17.39 1.81
CA ASP A 97 -16.52 -17.84 2.57
C ASP A 97 -17.67 -18.19 1.60
N ASP A 98 -18.01 -19.47 1.53
CA ASP A 98 -19.04 -20.05 0.64
C ASP A 98 -20.49 -19.57 0.93
N GLY A 99 -20.67 -18.58 1.78
CA GLY A 99 -21.97 -18.08 2.23
C GLY A 99 -22.61 -17.00 1.36
N HIS A 100 -21.98 -16.54 0.30
CA HIS A 100 -22.53 -15.49 -0.57
C HIS A 100 -22.56 -15.99 -2.01
N GLU A 101 -23.68 -15.69 -2.70
CA GLU A 101 -23.94 -16.04 -4.09
C GLU A 101 -22.69 -15.93 -4.98
N PRO A 102 -22.55 -16.79 -6.02
CA PRO A 102 -21.44 -16.71 -6.95
C PRO A 102 -21.46 -15.31 -7.56
N ALA A 103 -20.63 -14.43 -7.01
CA ALA A 103 -20.52 -13.08 -7.51
C ALA A 103 -20.03 -13.16 -8.96
N THR A 104 -20.90 -12.80 -9.88
CA THR A 104 -20.68 -12.70 -11.32
C THR A 104 -19.68 -11.61 -11.70
N HIS A 105 -19.06 -10.99 -10.69
CA HIS A 105 -18.20 -9.82 -10.85
C HIS A 105 -16.73 -10.26 -10.85
N GLY A 106 -16.10 -10.07 -12.01
CA GLY A 106 -14.65 -10.23 -12.17
C GLY A 106 -13.86 -9.01 -11.64
N GLU A 107 -12.75 -8.70 -12.30
CA GLU A 107 -11.89 -7.57 -11.98
C GLU A 107 -12.65 -6.21 -12.06
N ALA A 108 -12.14 -5.20 -11.38
CA ALA A 108 -12.69 -3.84 -11.44
C ALA A 108 -12.67 -3.29 -12.89
N PRO A 109 -13.53 -2.31 -13.23
CA PRO A 109 -13.52 -1.69 -14.55
C PRO A 109 -12.14 -1.24 -15.01
N PHE A 110 -11.80 -1.47 -16.26
CA PHE A 110 -10.46 -1.22 -16.81
C PHE A 110 -9.86 0.15 -16.46
N PRO A 111 -10.60 1.29 -16.47
CA PRO A 111 -10.06 2.58 -16.09
C PRO A 111 -9.57 2.64 -14.64
N ILE A 112 -10.27 1.92 -13.75
CA ILE A 112 -9.91 1.85 -12.31
C ILE A 112 -8.64 1.01 -12.16
N VAL A 113 -8.57 -0.15 -12.79
CA VAL A 113 -7.39 -1.02 -12.75
C VAL A 113 -6.16 -0.31 -13.34
N LEU A 114 -6.34 0.45 -14.41
CA LEU A 114 -5.26 1.23 -15.03
C LEU A 114 -4.75 2.31 -14.06
N ALA A 115 -5.64 3.04 -13.39
CA ALA A 115 -5.25 4.04 -12.40
C ALA A 115 -4.51 3.40 -11.20
N LEU A 116 -5.00 2.25 -10.71
CA LEU A 116 -4.37 1.48 -9.65
C LEU A 116 -2.97 0.99 -10.04
N GLY A 117 -2.87 0.38 -11.21
CA GLY A 117 -1.60 -0.11 -11.76
C GLY A 117 -0.58 1.01 -11.94
N THR A 118 -1.02 2.16 -12.47
CA THR A 118 -0.17 3.32 -12.66
C THR A 118 0.37 3.85 -11.33
N THR A 119 -0.49 4.03 -10.32
CA THR A 119 -0.05 4.52 -9.00
C THR A 119 0.85 3.51 -8.28
N ALA A 120 0.58 2.21 -8.40
CA ALA A 120 1.43 1.16 -7.85
C ALA A 120 2.80 1.13 -8.54
N LEU A 121 2.84 1.28 -9.88
CA LEU A 121 4.07 1.37 -10.66
C LEU A 121 4.91 2.58 -10.25
N PHE A 122 4.29 3.75 -10.11
CA PHE A 122 5.00 4.95 -9.63
C PHE A 122 5.62 4.76 -8.25
N THR A 123 4.95 4.03 -7.36
CA THR A 123 5.48 3.70 -6.03
C THR A 123 6.78 2.90 -6.10
N ILE A 124 6.90 2.01 -7.08
CA ILE A 124 8.11 1.23 -7.34
C ILE A 124 9.18 2.10 -8.05
N LEU A 125 8.78 2.87 -9.06
CA LEU A 125 9.71 3.70 -9.83
C LEU A 125 10.39 4.76 -8.95
N ILE A 126 9.69 5.38 -8.01
CA ILE A 126 10.27 6.37 -7.08
C ILE A 126 11.33 5.73 -6.19
N PHE A 127 11.22 4.44 -5.87
CA PHE A 127 12.28 3.75 -5.14
C PHE A 127 13.59 3.66 -5.94
N PHE A 128 13.49 3.33 -7.23
CA PHE A 128 14.68 3.22 -8.10
C PHE A 128 15.24 4.59 -8.54
N PHE A 129 14.39 5.61 -8.59
CA PHE A 129 14.75 6.97 -9.01
C PHE A 129 14.40 8.02 -7.97
N PRO A 130 14.93 7.93 -6.74
CA PRO A 130 14.61 8.88 -5.68
C PRO A 130 15.19 10.28 -5.91
N GLY A 131 16.13 10.42 -6.86
CA GLY A 131 16.81 11.69 -7.16
C GLY A 131 15.87 12.80 -7.63
N ILE A 132 14.81 12.46 -8.39
CA ILE A 132 13.85 13.45 -8.91
C ILE A 132 13.08 14.14 -7.76
N PRO A 133 12.36 13.42 -6.89
CA PRO A 133 11.67 14.05 -5.77
C PRO A 133 12.63 14.70 -4.77
N LEU A 134 13.82 14.12 -4.55
CA LEU A 134 14.81 14.69 -3.64
C LEU A 134 15.38 16.01 -4.14
N SER A 135 15.68 16.14 -5.44
CA SER A 135 16.17 17.40 -6.02
C SER A 135 15.13 18.52 -5.90
N LEU A 136 13.86 18.20 -6.07
CA LEU A 136 12.77 19.17 -5.89
C LEU A 136 12.68 19.65 -4.43
N VAL A 137 12.77 18.73 -3.47
CA VAL A 137 12.77 19.09 -2.04
C VAL A 137 13.99 19.93 -1.68
N GLN A 138 15.18 19.60 -2.19
CA GLN A 138 16.40 20.37 -1.95
C GLN A 138 16.31 21.80 -2.51
N GLN A 139 15.70 21.98 -3.68
CA GLN A 139 15.45 23.31 -4.24
C GLN A 139 14.47 24.15 -3.39
N MET A 140 13.52 23.49 -2.73
CA MET A 140 12.56 24.19 -1.84
C MET A 140 13.17 24.57 -0.48
N VAL A 141 14.12 23.79 0.04
CA VAL A 141 14.72 23.99 1.36
C VAL A 141 16.00 24.80 1.28
N GLY A 142 16.69 24.80 0.14
CA GLY A 142 17.97 25.49 -0.08
C GLY A 142 17.85 26.86 -0.79
N GLY A 143 16.61 27.37 -0.97
CA GLY A 143 16.35 28.68 -1.57
C GLY A 143 16.21 29.79 -0.52
#